data_e03cc3b1485fcdf5eb54fba6a2bc730e
#
_entry.id   e03cc3b1485fcdf5eb54fba6a2bc730e
#
_cell.length_a   1.000
_cell.length_b   1.000
_cell.length_c   1.000
_cell.angle_alpha   90.00
_cell.angle_beta   90.00
_cell.angle_gamma   90.00
#
_symmetry.space_group_name_H-M   'P 1'
#
loop_
_entity.id
_entity.type
_entity.pdbx_description
1 polymer ?
#
loop_
_entity_poly.entity_id
_entity_poly.type
_entity_poly.pdbx_seq_one_letter_code
_entity_poly.pdbx_strand_id
1 'polypeptide(L)'
;MFADIKTVADVGTVAAKIHNNFELADFKGPVTFFFHASAMNNIYLLAKHKISDTEWYELSTVFLSDIQVKRYELPNPAFPLSLSLRKTWVDDTGETYSKNFATDKNIGYVTVEAFDIEVGIFEAGFNFTILSEGKSHQMIGNAKVTQWSDVTK
;
A
#
# COMPACT_ATOMS: atom_id res chain seq x y z
N MET A 1 -0.16 12.82 31.17
CA MET A 1 -0.10 12.81 30.55
C MET A 1 -0.24 12.75 29.71
N PHE A 2 -0.12 12.48 29.25
CA PHE A 2 -0.12 12.39 28.29
C PHE A 2 -0.63 11.89 27.63
N ALA A 3 -1.01 11.70 27.32
CA ALA A 3 -1.41 11.35 26.64
C ALA A 3 -1.60 11.27 25.76
N ASP A 4 -1.45 11.30 25.48
CA ASP A 4 -1.65 11.16 24.63
C ASP A 4 -1.53 10.82 23.65
N ILE A 5 -1.13 10.74 23.84
CA ILE A 5 -0.86 10.21 22.87
C ILE A 5 -1.69 9.58 22.16
N LYS A 6 -2.06 9.93 21.91
CA LYS A 6 -2.78 9.44 21.39
C LYS A 6 -2.85 8.77 20.46
N THR A 7 -3.32 8.26 20.65
CA THR A 7 -3.44 7.34 19.60
C THR A 7 -3.73 8.04 18.33
N VAL A 8 -2.99 7.66 17.34
CA VAL A 8 -3.28 8.10 15.99
C VAL A 8 -4.55 7.41 15.57
N ALA A 9 -5.50 8.15 15.06
CA ALA A 9 -6.73 7.57 14.54
C ALA A 9 -6.39 6.62 13.41
N ASP A 10 -7.11 5.52 13.34
CA ASP A 10 -6.95 4.57 12.24
C ASP A 10 -7.34 5.22 10.94
N VAL A 11 -6.38 5.29 10.02
CA VAL A 11 -6.63 5.79 8.68
C VAL A 11 -7.27 4.71 7.83
N GLY A 12 -6.82 3.48 8.02
CA GLY A 12 -7.35 2.36 7.27
C GLY A 12 -6.48 1.14 7.39
N THR A 13 -6.83 0.09 6.65
CA THR A 13 -6.08 -1.16 6.64
C THR A 13 -5.97 -1.71 5.24
N VAL A 14 -4.91 -2.51 5.03
CA VAL A 14 -4.74 -3.30 3.83
C VAL A 14 -4.56 -4.75 4.26
N ALA A 15 -5.27 -5.65 3.60
CA ALA A 15 -5.14 -7.08 3.87
C ALA A 15 -5.08 -7.82 2.54
N ALA A 16 -4.12 -8.72 2.41
CA ALA A 16 -3.93 -9.45 1.17
C ALA A 16 -3.28 -10.80 1.43
N LYS A 17 -3.53 -11.74 0.53
CA LYS A 17 -2.83 -13.01 0.52
C LYS A 17 -1.84 -13.01 -0.62
N ILE A 18 -0.66 -13.58 -0.36
CA ILE A 18 0.39 -13.67 -1.36
C ILE A 18 0.62 -15.15 -1.64
N HIS A 19 0.37 -15.54 -2.87
CA HIS A 19 0.32 -16.95 -3.26
C HIS A 19 1.66 -17.47 -3.75
N ASN A 20 1.72 -18.79 -3.94
CA ASN A 20 2.84 -19.49 -4.55
C ASN A 20 4.08 -19.52 -3.65
N ASN A 21 3.86 -19.77 -2.34
CA ASN A 21 4.94 -19.94 -1.37
C ASN A 21 5.87 -18.75 -1.25
N PHE A 22 5.31 -17.56 -1.27
CA PHE A 22 6.08 -16.37 -1.00
C PHE A 22 6.50 -16.36 0.48
N GLU A 23 7.58 -15.68 0.79
CA GLU A 23 8.11 -15.63 2.16
C GLU A 23 7.12 -15.03 3.17
N LEU A 24 6.13 -14.29 2.71
CA LEU A 24 5.04 -13.74 3.52
C LEU A 24 3.73 -14.21 2.91
N ALA A 25 2.97 -15.04 3.64
CA ALA A 25 1.72 -15.56 3.11
C ALA A 25 0.58 -14.57 3.21
N ASP A 26 0.57 -13.77 4.26
CA ASP A 26 -0.48 -12.81 4.51
C ASP A 26 0.12 -11.45 4.81
N PHE A 27 -0.29 -10.45 4.04
CA PHE A 27 0.02 -9.07 4.36
C PHE A 27 -1.20 -8.49 5.07
N LYS A 28 -0.99 -7.92 6.24
CA LYS A 28 -2.07 -7.24 6.94
C LYS A 28 -1.45 -6.12 7.77
N GLY A 29 -1.86 -4.90 7.49
CA GLY A 29 -1.30 -3.80 8.22
C GLY A 29 -2.10 -2.53 8.09
N PRO A 30 -1.86 -1.59 9.00
CA PRO A 30 -2.52 -0.31 8.94
C PRO A 30 -2.00 0.52 7.77
N VAL A 31 -2.86 1.38 7.24
CA VAL A 31 -2.45 2.42 6.32
C VAL A 31 -1.74 3.47 7.15
N THR A 32 -0.46 3.67 6.86
CA THR A 32 0.37 4.62 7.62
C THR A 32 0.42 5.98 6.96
N PHE A 33 0.03 6.05 5.68
CA PHE A 33 0.09 7.30 4.93
C PHE A 33 -0.95 7.26 3.83
N PHE A 34 -1.84 8.24 3.82
CA PHE A 34 -2.84 8.41 2.77
C PHE A 34 -2.97 9.92 2.56
N PHE A 35 -2.43 10.42 1.46
CA PHE A 35 -2.19 11.83 1.29
C PHE A 35 -2.51 12.29 -0.12
N HIS A 36 -3.18 13.43 -0.23
CA HIS A 36 -3.50 14.04 -1.52
C HIS A 36 -2.51 15.19 -1.79
N ALA A 37 -1.61 14.96 -2.73
CA ALA A 37 -0.70 15.99 -3.20
C ALA A 37 -1.43 16.76 -4.31
N SER A 38 -2.21 17.76 -3.93
CA SER A 38 -3.12 18.42 -4.85
C SER A 38 -2.42 19.13 -6.00
N ALA A 39 -1.22 19.65 -5.77
CA ALA A 39 -0.47 20.32 -6.83
C ALA A 39 -0.13 19.38 -7.98
N MET A 40 -0.04 18.08 -7.72
CA MET A 40 0.30 17.07 -8.73
C MET A 40 -0.88 16.18 -9.07
N ASN A 41 -2.01 16.38 -8.44
CA ASN A 41 -3.21 15.56 -8.60
C ASN A 41 -2.95 14.09 -8.29
N ASN A 42 -2.05 13.82 -7.37
CA ASN A 42 -1.67 12.46 -6.97
C ASN A 42 -2.12 12.16 -5.57
N ILE A 43 -2.51 10.92 -5.37
CA ILE A 43 -2.82 10.40 -4.03
C ILE A 43 -1.83 9.29 -3.75
N TYR A 44 -1.21 9.37 -2.57
CA TYR A 44 -0.20 8.41 -2.11
C TYR A 44 -0.80 7.54 -1.03
N LEU A 45 -0.61 6.24 -1.16
CA LEU A 45 -1.07 5.28 -0.16
C LEU A 45 0.07 4.38 0.24
N LEU A 46 0.27 4.23 1.54
CA LEU A 46 1.30 3.37 2.10
C LEU A 46 0.71 2.60 3.27
N ALA A 47 0.88 1.28 3.26
CA ALA A 47 0.47 0.42 4.37
C ALA A 47 1.67 -0.38 4.83
N LYS A 48 1.73 -0.70 6.12
CA LYS A 48 2.89 -1.34 6.71
C LYS A 48 2.48 -2.57 7.50
N HIS A 49 3.09 -3.70 7.13
CA HIS A 49 2.93 -4.97 7.86
C HIS A 49 4.20 -5.19 8.67
N LYS A 50 4.10 -5.04 9.97
CA LYS A 50 5.25 -5.12 10.85
C LYS A 50 5.48 -6.57 11.29
N ILE A 51 6.68 -7.08 11.04
CA ILE A 51 7.09 -8.38 11.56
C ILE A 51 7.69 -8.21 12.94
N SER A 52 8.55 -7.19 13.08
CA SER A 52 9.21 -6.84 14.35
C SER A 52 9.63 -5.39 14.27
N ASP A 53 10.30 -4.90 15.29
CA ASP A 53 10.82 -3.53 15.27
C ASP A 53 11.92 -3.35 14.23
N THR A 54 12.51 -4.45 13.75
CA THR A 54 13.63 -4.40 12.80
C THR A 54 13.30 -5.02 11.45
N GLU A 55 12.04 -5.39 11.21
CA GLU A 55 11.69 -6.00 9.93
C GLU A 55 10.22 -5.75 9.64
N TRP A 56 9.94 -5.25 8.43
CA TRP A 56 8.55 -4.99 8.02
C TRP A 56 8.42 -4.99 6.50
N TYR A 57 7.17 -5.10 6.05
CA TYR A 57 6.81 -5.00 4.64
C TYR A 57 5.95 -3.77 4.44
N GLU A 58 6.08 -3.14 3.28
CA GLU A 58 5.27 -1.98 2.92
C GLU A 58 4.65 -2.18 1.55
N LEU A 59 3.35 -1.91 1.47
CA LEU A 59 2.63 -1.87 0.20
C LEU A 59 2.36 -0.42 -0.12
N SER A 60 2.70 0.01 -1.33
CA SER A 60 2.51 1.39 -1.73
C SER A 60 1.94 1.49 -3.13
N THR A 61 1.25 2.58 -3.38
CA THR A 61 0.78 2.92 -4.71
C THR A 61 0.54 4.41 -4.79
N VAL A 62 0.55 4.93 -6.01
CA VAL A 62 0.20 6.32 -6.27
C VAL A 62 -0.85 6.30 -7.37
N PHE A 63 -1.97 6.98 -7.17
CA PHE A 63 -3.00 7.06 -8.18
C PHE A 63 -3.49 8.50 -8.33
N LEU A 64 -4.13 8.76 -9.49
CA LEU A 64 -4.60 10.09 -9.79
C LEU A 64 -5.83 10.44 -8.97
N SER A 65 -5.98 11.71 -8.63
CA SER A 65 -7.06 12.17 -7.78
C SER A 65 -8.43 12.13 -8.45
N ASP A 66 -8.48 11.91 -9.76
CA ASP A 66 -9.75 11.82 -10.49
C ASP A 66 -10.16 10.39 -10.80
N ILE A 67 -9.62 9.41 -10.07
CA ILE A 67 -10.06 8.02 -10.29
C ILE A 67 -11.53 7.89 -9.99
N GLN A 68 -12.13 6.88 -10.60
CA GLN A 68 -13.56 6.63 -10.50
C GLN A 68 -13.81 5.24 -9.95
N VAL A 69 -15.03 5.01 -9.52
CA VAL A 69 -15.47 3.68 -9.05
C VAL A 69 -15.62 2.79 -10.26
N LYS A 70 -14.57 2.03 -10.54
CA LYS A 70 -14.55 1.08 -11.65
C LYS A 70 -13.30 0.23 -11.55
N ARG A 71 -13.16 -0.73 -12.45
CA ARG A 71 -11.98 -1.59 -12.53
C ARG A 71 -10.94 -0.97 -13.46
N TYR A 72 -9.71 -0.97 -13.00
CA TYR A 72 -8.56 -0.49 -13.77
C TYR A 72 -7.61 -1.66 -14.01
N GLU A 73 -7.35 -1.96 -15.28
CA GLU A 73 -6.33 -2.94 -15.62
C GLU A 73 -4.97 -2.30 -15.48
N LEU A 74 -4.00 -3.03 -14.93
CA LEU A 74 -2.65 -2.53 -14.73
C LEU A 74 -1.70 -3.10 -15.77
N PRO A 75 -0.73 -2.36 -16.26
CA PRO A 75 -0.43 -0.96 -15.92
C PRO A 75 -1.46 0.00 -16.51
N ASN A 76 -1.63 1.15 -15.85
CA ASN A 76 -2.66 2.10 -16.22
C ASN A 76 -2.21 3.51 -15.85
N PRO A 77 -2.42 4.50 -16.74
CA PRO A 77 -2.04 5.88 -16.43
C PRO A 77 -2.68 6.44 -15.16
N ALA A 78 -3.84 5.90 -14.77
CA ALA A 78 -4.49 6.32 -13.52
C ALA A 78 -3.69 5.93 -12.29
N PHE A 79 -2.74 5.02 -12.45
CA PHE A 79 -1.84 4.58 -11.38
C PHE A 79 -0.41 4.85 -11.83
N PRO A 80 0.06 6.11 -11.71
CA PRO A 80 1.42 6.47 -12.16
C PRO A 80 2.50 5.64 -11.47
N LEU A 81 2.26 5.24 -10.24
CA LEU A 81 3.11 4.27 -9.57
C LEU A 81 2.21 3.13 -9.15
N SER A 82 2.32 2.02 -9.87
CA SER A 82 1.49 0.85 -9.61
C SER A 82 1.80 0.27 -8.25
N LEU A 83 1.02 -0.73 -7.85
CA LEU A 83 1.21 -1.39 -6.58
C LEU A 83 2.62 -1.96 -6.48
N SER A 84 3.26 -1.76 -5.35
CA SER A 84 4.58 -2.32 -5.10
C SER A 84 4.69 -2.79 -3.66
N LEU A 85 5.44 -3.87 -3.48
CA LEU A 85 5.71 -4.44 -2.17
C LEU A 85 7.21 -4.35 -1.91
N ARG A 86 7.57 -3.83 -0.75
CA ARG A 86 8.96 -3.69 -0.34
C ARG A 86 9.15 -4.26 1.05
N LYS A 87 10.26 -4.96 1.24
CA LYS A 87 10.66 -5.44 2.56
C LYS A 87 11.81 -4.59 3.06
N THR A 88 11.76 -4.20 4.31
CA THR A 88 12.84 -3.43 4.95
C THR A 88 13.27 -4.16 6.21
N TRP A 89 14.57 -4.20 6.45
CA TRP A 89 15.08 -4.80 7.69
C TRP A 89 16.33 -4.07 8.14
N VAL A 90 16.59 -4.16 9.45
CA VAL A 90 17.75 -3.53 10.10
C VAL A 90 18.62 -4.65 10.65
N ASP A 91 19.90 -4.67 10.34
CA ASP A 91 20.78 -5.72 10.80
C ASP A 91 21.36 -5.41 12.21
N ASP A 92 22.21 -6.29 12.70
CA ASP A 92 22.77 -6.17 14.04
C ASP A 92 23.61 -4.91 14.24
N THR A 93 24.11 -4.33 13.16
CA THR A 93 24.93 -3.13 13.23
C THR A 93 24.11 -1.84 13.13
N GLY A 94 22.80 -1.98 12.93
CA GLY A 94 21.92 -0.83 12.75
C GLY A 94 21.80 -0.37 11.31
N GLU A 95 22.36 -1.12 10.35
CA GLU A 95 22.22 -0.79 8.94
C GLU A 95 20.87 -1.21 8.41
N THR A 96 20.25 -0.34 7.62
CA THR A 96 18.94 -0.58 7.05
C THR A 96 19.05 -1.01 5.60
N TYR A 97 18.35 -2.08 5.27
CA TYR A 97 18.31 -2.64 3.92
C TYR A 97 16.88 -2.71 3.45
N SER A 98 16.68 -2.65 2.13
CA SER A 98 15.35 -2.87 1.59
C SER A 98 15.44 -3.61 0.26
N LYS A 99 14.34 -4.28 -0.08
CA LYS A 99 14.22 -5.08 -1.28
C LYS A 99 12.83 -4.89 -1.86
N ASN A 100 12.77 -4.53 -3.13
CA ASN A 100 11.50 -4.40 -3.84
C ASN A 100 11.14 -5.71 -4.53
N PHE A 101 9.86 -6.06 -4.50
CA PHE A 101 9.36 -7.26 -5.15
C PHE A 101 8.53 -6.94 -6.39
N ALA A 102 8.43 -5.66 -6.77
CA ALA A 102 7.62 -5.27 -7.92
C ALA A 102 8.17 -5.87 -9.21
N THR A 103 7.28 -6.21 -10.13
CA THR A 103 7.68 -6.64 -11.47
C THR A 103 7.77 -5.41 -12.37
N ASP A 104 8.47 -5.57 -13.48
CA ASP A 104 8.58 -4.50 -14.46
C ASP A 104 7.23 -4.06 -15.00
N LYS A 105 6.31 -4.98 -15.14
CA LYS A 105 5.01 -4.70 -15.77
C LYS A 105 3.90 -4.51 -14.77
N ASN A 106 4.07 -5.00 -13.56
CA ASN A 106 3.04 -4.92 -12.53
C ASN A 106 1.65 -5.29 -13.05
N ILE A 107 1.57 -6.46 -13.68
CA ILE A 107 0.34 -6.91 -14.31
C ILE A 107 -0.69 -7.26 -13.24
N GLY A 108 -1.94 -6.85 -13.47
CA GLY A 108 -3.03 -7.13 -12.56
C GLY A 108 -4.15 -6.12 -12.74
N TYR A 109 -4.87 -5.87 -11.67
CA TYR A 109 -5.96 -4.90 -11.72
C TYR A 109 -6.27 -4.36 -10.33
N VAL A 110 -6.93 -3.20 -10.32
CA VAL A 110 -7.48 -2.60 -9.12
C VAL A 110 -8.95 -2.29 -9.41
N THR A 111 -9.84 -2.75 -8.54
CA THR A 111 -11.25 -2.42 -8.63
C THR A 111 -11.56 -1.42 -7.53
N VAL A 112 -11.81 -0.19 -7.92
CA VAL A 112 -12.15 0.88 -6.98
C VAL A 112 -13.63 0.75 -6.66
N GLU A 113 -13.94 0.56 -5.38
CA GLU A 113 -15.32 0.35 -4.93
C GLU A 113 -15.92 1.58 -4.28
N ALA A 114 -15.08 2.46 -3.73
CA ALA A 114 -15.53 3.71 -3.15
C ALA A 114 -14.37 4.69 -3.17
N PHE A 115 -14.66 5.94 -3.47
CA PHE A 115 -13.67 6.99 -3.41
C PHE A 115 -14.37 8.32 -3.16
N ASP A 116 -13.96 9.01 -2.10
CA ASP A 116 -14.48 10.34 -1.76
C ASP A 116 -13.31 11.21 -1.37
N ILE A 117 -12.92 12.10 -2.26
CA ILE A 117 -11.74 12.94 -2.07
C ILE A 117 -11.95 13.97 -0.95
N GLU A 118 -13.18 14.34 -0.68
CA GLU A 118 -13.47 15.33 0.36
C GLU A 118 -13.12 14.79 1.74
N VAL A 119 -13.43 13.53 1.98
CA VAL A 119 -13.29 12.91 3.30
C VAL A 119 -12.03 12.07 3.38
N GLY A 120 -11.57 11.55 2.25
CA GLY A 120 -10.44 10.62 2.22
C GLY A 120 -10.90 9.18 2.35
N ILE A 121 -12.04 8.85 1.75
CA ILE A 121 -12.52 7.47 1.70
C ILE A 121 -11.99 6.82 0.44
N PHE A 122 -11.44 5.62 0.58
CA PHE A 122 -10.98 4.83 -0.55
C PHE A 122 -11.12 3.35 -0.20
N GLU A 123 -11.87 2.62 -1.03
CA GLU A 123 -12.00 1.17 -0.90
C GLU A 123 -11.72 0.56 -2.25
N ALA A 124 -10.86 -0.45 -2.26
CA ALA A 124 -10.50 -1.09 -3.52
C ALA A 124 -10.04 -2.51 -3.27
N GLY A 125 -10.38 -3.38 -4.21
CA GLY A 125 -9.79 -4.70 -4.28
C GLY A 125 -8.66 -4.66 -5.29
N PHE A 126 -7.67 -5.54 -5.13
CA PHE A 126 -6.56 -5.57 -6.07
C PHE A 126 -6.04 -6.99 -6.27
N ASN A 127 -5.43 -7.18 -7.41
CA ASN A 127 -4.75 -8.42 -7.76
C ASN A 127 -3.59 -8.00 -8.65
N PHE A 128 -2.37 -8.24 -8.19
CA PHE A 128 -1.21 -7.91 -9.00
C PHE A 128 -0.10 -8.93 -8.74
N THR A 129 0.87 -8.95 -9.64
CA THR A 129 1.94 -9.93 -9.62
C THR A 129 3.22 -9.29 -9.12
N ILE A 130 3.86 -9.96 -8.15
CA ILE A 130 5.18 -9.57 -7.69
C ILE A 130 6.16 -10.66 -8.05
N LEU A 131 7.44 -10.31 -8.12
CA LEU A 131 8.49 -11.22 -8.54
C LEU A 131 9.53 -11.34 -7.43
N SER A 132 9.89 -12.57 -7.09
CA SER A 132 10.93 -12.85 -6.12
C SER A 132 11.72 -14.05 -6.59
N GLU A 133 13.02 -13.87 -6.76
CA GLU A 133 13.94 -14.93 -7.15
C GLU A 133 13.48 -15.70 -8.39
N GLY A 134 13.03 -14.94 -9.39
CA GLY A 134 12.57 -15.50 -10.65
C GLY A 134 11.20 -16.15 -10.60
N LYS A 135 10.48 -16.02 -9.51
CA LYS A 135 9.20 -16.67 -9.31
C LYS A 135 8.11 -15.63 -9.15
N SER A 136 6.99 -15.85 -9.83
CA SER A 136 5.84 -14.93 -9.77
C SER A 136 4.92 -15.29 -8.63
N HIS A 137 4.43 -14.27 -7.93
CA HIS A 137 3.49 -14.45 -6.84
C HIS A 137 2.34 -13.46 -7.02
N GLN A 138 1.12 -13.95 -6.93
CA GLN A 138 -0.03 -13.08 -6.97
C GLN A 138 -0.33 -12.57 -5.57
N MET A 139 -0.53 -11.26 -5.47
CA MET A 139 -0.97 -10.62 -4.25
C MET A 139 -2.40 -10.16 -4.47
N ILE A 140 -3.32 -10.73 -3.71
CA ILE A 140 -4.75 -10.51 -3.89
C ILE A 140 -5.33 -10.04 -2.56
N GLY A 141 -5.97 -8.88 -2.57
CA GLY A 141 -6.52 -8.37 -1.33
C GLY A 141 -7.32 -7.11 -1.52
N ASN A 142 -7.41 -6.35 -0.45
CA ASN A 142 -8.17 -5.11 -0.49
C ASN A 142 -7.58 -4.07 0.43
N ALA A 143 -7.92 -2.83 0.14
CA ALA A 143 -7.59 -1.68 0.97
C ALA A 143 -8.88 -1.00 1.37
N LYS A 144 -8.94 -0.56 2.61
CA LYS A 144 -10.08 0.19 3.10
C LYS A 144 -9.55 1.37 3.90
N VAL A 145 -9.76 2.57 3.39
CA VAL A 145 -9.28 3.81 3.99
C VAL A 145 -10.51 4.66 4.31
N THR A 146 -10.56 5.23 5.50
CA THR A 146 -11.72 5.97 5.97
C THR A 146 -11.47 7.46 6.14
N GLN A 147 -10.22 7.89 6.05
CA GLN A 147 -9.89 9.30 6.20
C GLN A 147 -8.47 9.56 5.75
N TRP A 148 -8.17 10.81 5.46
CA TRP A 148 -6.80 11.21 5.16
C TRP A 148 -5.92 11.04 6.39
N SER A 149 -4.67 10.72 6.18
CA SER A 149 -3.72 10.70 7.29
C SER A 149 -3.39 12.13 7.69
N ASP A 150 -3.11 12.30 8.96
CA ASP A 150 -2.74 13.63 9.47
C ASP A 150 -1.25 13.84 9.22
N VAL A 151 -0.96 14.67 8.23
CA VAL A 151 0.43 14.96 7.87
C VAL A 151 0.80 16.40 8.16
N THR A 152 -0.10 17.13 8.79
CA THR A 152 0.16 18.52 9.05
C THR A 152 1.06 18.68 10.22
N LYS A 153 1.58 19.65 10.16
CA LYS A 153 2.20 20.18 11.15
C LYS A 153 3.09 20.11 11.69
#